data_93c3b457887a45eeda7162066fb71219
#
_entry.id   93c3b457887a45eeda7162066fb71219
#
_cell.length_a   1.000
_cell.length_b   1.000
_cell.length_c   1.000
_cell.angle_alpha   90.00
_cell.angle_beta   90.00
_cell.angle_gamma   90.00
#
_symmetry.space_group_name_H-M   'P 1'
#
loop_
_entity.id
_entity.type
_entity.pdbx_description
1 polymer ?
#
loop_
_entity_poly.entity_id
_entity_poly.type
_entity_poly.pdbx_seq_one_letter_code
_entity_poly.pdbx_strand_id
1 'polypeptide(L)'
;MSAYRIPFNRPWVAGTLTPGRRALFSGKVEVFNRAVQLANPEFALVDDDDGTVVSEFAGALLPIYPATAKLDSVAIARSVRMALDIADLDDDPLPASLLADKALPSLREALHLVHRPESWADVSLARQRLKWDEAFVLQVVLAQRRAALVAMPGVPRPGRAGGIHDALLAQLPFTLTGGQREIGEVLAAELADDHPMHRL
;
A
#
# COMPACT_ATOMS: atom_id res chain seq x y z
N MET A 1 11.41 27.10 -28.62
CA MET A 1 11.93 26.64 -27.32
C MET A 1 11.36 27.56 -26.24
N SER A 2 10.47 27.07 -25.40
CA SER A 2 9.94 27.87 -24.30
C SER A 2 10.97 27.88 -23.16
N ALA A 3 11.42 29.08 -22.78
CA ALA A 3 12.34 29.26 -21.66
C ALA A 3 11.50 29.22 -20.36
N TYR A 4 11.72 28.23 -19.51
CA TYR A 4 11.18 28.22 -18.18
C TYR A 4 12.09 28.92 -17.20
N ARG A 5 11.54 29.73 -16.29
CA ARG A 5 12.29 30.30 -15.17
C ARG A 5 12.44 29.26 -14.08
N ILE A 6 13.66 29.07 -13.59
CA ILE A 6 13.98 28.17 -12.49
C ILE A 6 14.62 29.00 -11.37
N PRO A 7 13.84 29.61 -10.47
CA PRO A 7 14.39 30.30 -9.32
C PRO A 7 14.85 29.29 -8.26
N PHE A 8 16.10 29.36 -7.88
CA PHE A 8 16.66 28.60 -6.77
C PHE A 8 16.93 29.53 -5.59
N ASN A 9 16.41 29.21 -4.44
CA ASN A 9 16.76 29.88 -3.18
C ASN A 9 17.98 29.19 -2.51
N ARG A 10 18.95 28.75 -3.34
CA ARG A 10 20.12 27.97 -2.93
C ARG A 10 21.36 28.51 -3.70
N PRO A 11 22.19 29.39 -3.09
CA PRO A 11 23.33 30.01 -3.78
C PRO A 11 24.34 29.04 -4.40
N TRP A 12 24.51 27.85 -3.78
CA TRP A 12 25.44 26.82 -4.26
C TRP A 12 25.04 26.22 -5.62
N VAL A 13 23.76 26.27 -5.97
CA VAL A 13 23.26 25.75 -7.25
C VAL A 13 23.90 26.48 -8.45
N ALA A 14 24.17 27.75 -8.32
CA ALA A 14 24.83 28.55 -9.39
C ALA A 14 26.23 28.03 -9.72
N GLY A 15 26.94 27.49 -8.75
CA GLY A 15 28.25 26.87 -8.98
C GLY A 15 28.18 25.48 -9.61
N THR A 16 27.03 24.78 -9.44
CA THR A 16 26.82 23.45 -9.96
C THR A 16 26.21 23.46 -11.36
N LEU A 17 25.21 24.32 -11.59
CA LEU A 17 24.54 24.50 -12.88
C LEU A 17 25.22 25.62 -13.68
N THR A 18 26.37 25.31 -14.27
CA THR A 18 27.07 26.25 -15.14
C THR A 18 26.48 26.25 -16.56
N PRO A 19 26.57 27.36 -17.30
CA PRO A 19 26.13 27.43 -18.70
C PRO A 19 26.73 26.32 -19.55
N GLY A 20 25.86 25.62 -20.31
CA GLY A 20 26.26 24.50 -21.16
C GLY A 20 26.08 23.11 -20.50
N ARG A 21 25.90 23.02 -19.18
CA ARG A 21 25.57 21.75 -18.55
C ARG A 21 24.12 21.34 -18.78
N ARG A 22 23.91 20.04 -18.96
CA ARG A 22 22.60 19.44 -19.09
C ARG A 22 22.15 18.93 -17.73
N ALA A 23 20.88 19.15 -17.37
CA ALA A 23 20.31 18.66 -16.12
C ALA A 23 18.84 18.30 -16.31
N LEU A 24 18.37 17.33 -15.55
CA LEU A 24 16.96 17.01 -15.38
C LEU A 24 16.44 17.77 -14.17
N PHE A 25 15.24 18.33 -14.29
CA PHE A 25 14.58 19.07 -13.23
C PHE A 25 13.25 18.44 -12.87
N SER A 26 13.00 18.29 -11.58
CA SER A 26 11.72 17.82 -11.04
C SER A 26 11.23 18.80 -10.01
N GLY A 27 9.96 19.19 -10.08
CA GLY A 27 9.38 20.10 -9.11
C GLY A 27 7.96 20.54 -9.45
N LYS A 28 7.40 21.33 -8.56
CA LYS A 28 6.08 21.90 -8.75
C LYS A 28 6.09 23.01 -9.78
N VAL A 29 5.23 22.90 -10.78
CA VAL A 29 5.01 23.96 -11.76
C VAL A 29 4.11 25.02 -11.14
N GLU A 30 4.56 26.27 -11.15
CA GLU A 30 3.84 27.43 -10.63
C GLU A 30 3.81 28.55 -11.67
N VAL A 31 2.83 29.42 -11.57
CA VAL A 31 2.76 30.65 -12.37
C VAL A 31 3.11 31.84 -11.47
N PHE A 32 4.21 32.50 -11.77
CA PHE A 32 4.63 33.74 -11.07
C PHE A 32 4.90 34.86 -12.08
N ASN A 33 4.31 36.01 -11.85
CA ASN A 33 4.41 37.18 -12.77
C ASN A 33 4.06 36.81 -14.23
N ARG A 34 3.01 36.02 -14.46
CA ARG A 34 2.55 35.54 -15.77
C ARG A 34 3.55 34.64 -16.51
N ALA A 35 4.60 34.18 -15.85
CA ALA A 35 5.54 33.22 -16.40
C ALA A 35 5.43 31.88 -15.68
N VAL A 36 5.49 30.79 -16.43
CA VAL A 36 5.54 29.43 -15.86
C VAL A 36 6.95 29.21 -15.31
N GLN A 37 7.04 28.73 -14.07
CA GLN A 37 8.30 28.43 -13.41
C GLN A 37 8.24 27.13 -12.62
N LEU A 38 9.41 26.53 -12.38
CA LEU A 38 9.62 25.48 -11.39
C LEU A 38 10.23 26.10 -10.13
N ALA A 39 9.46 26.14 -9.04
CA ALA A 39 9.94 26.73 -7.79
C ALA A 39 10.81 25.73 -7.01
N ASN A 40 12.09 26.10 -6.78
CA ASN A 40 13.08 25.29 -6.06
C ASN A 40 13.10 23.80 -6.48
N PRO A 41 13.21 23.48 -7.76
CA PRO A 41 13.16 22.11 -8.21
C PRO A 41 14.34 21.30 -7.68
N GLU A 42 14.15 20.01 -7.54
CA GLU A 42 15.26 19.07 -7.49
C GLU A 42 15.88 18.95 -8.88
N PHE A 43 17.18 18.76 -8.94
CA PHE A 43 17.86 18.56 -10.20
C PHE A 43 18.94 17.48 -10.10
N ALA A 44 19.14 16.78 -11.20
CA ALA A 44 20.24 15.83 -11.39
C ALA A 44 21.03 16.27 -12.62
N LEU A 45 22.35 16.38 -12.48
CA LEU A 45 23.23 16.64 -13.62
C LEU A 45 23.24 15.41 -14.53
N VAL A 46 23.21 15.67 -15.81
CA VAL A 46 23.39 14.68 -16.85
C VAL A 46 24.84 14.85 -17.35
N ASP A 47 25.73 14.01 -16.82
CA ASP A 47 27.09 13.98 -17.31
C ASP A 47 27.14 13.34 -18.71
N ASP A 48 27.92 13.92 -19.63
CA ASP A 48 27.94 13.53 -21.05
C ASP A 48 28.40 12.08 -21.31
N ASP A 49 29.01 11.43 -20.32
CA ASP A 49 29.43 10.02 -20.39
C ASP A 49 28.31 9.01 -20.11
N ASP A 50 27.19 9.44 -19.56
CA ASP A 50 26.05 8.58 -19.15
C ASP A 50 24.80 8.84 -20.01
N GLY A 51 24.96 8.79 -21.34
CA GLY A 51 23.85 8.92 -22.30
C GLY A 51 22.70 7.94 -22.05
N THR A 52 22.95 6.86 -21.31
CA THR A 52 21.98 5.89 -20.82
C THR A 52 21.05 6.50 -19.78
N VAL A 53 21.54 7.33 -18.87
CA VAL A 53 20.72 7.93 -17.80
C VAL A 53 19.70 8.91 -18.36
N VAL A 54 20.07 9.67 -19.39
CA VAL A 54 19.15 10.65 -20.02
C VAL A 54 18.03 9.97 -20.79
N SER A 55 18.33 8.89 -21.49
CA SER A 55 17.34 8.14 -22.27
C SER A 55 16.37 7.38 -21.38
N GLU A 56 16.82 6.88 -20.22
CA GLU A 56 15.98 6.22 -19.22
C GLU A 56 15.04 7.18 -18.48
N PHE A 57 15.45 8.45 -18.29
CA PHE A 57 14.66 9.44 -17.55
C PHE A 57 13.82 10.38 -18.44
N ALA A 58 14.14 10.51 -19.72
CA ALA A 58 13.39 11.38 -20.63
C ALA A 58 12.03 10.77 -20.98
N GLY A 59 10.98 11.25 -20.33
CA GLY A 59 9.60 10.80 -20.53
C GLY A 59 9.19 9.62 -19.64
N ALA A 60 10.06 9.11 -18.78
CA ALA A 60 9.75 8.06 -17.82
C ALA A 60 9.03 8.61 -16.57
N LEU A 61 8.21 7.78 -15.96
CA LEU A 61 7.65 8.05 -14.64
C LEU A 61 8.74 7.82 -13.58
N LEU A 62 9.08 8.88 -12.85
CA LEU A 62 10.10 8.80 -11.80
C LEU A 62 9.44 8.62 -10.43
N PRO A 63 9.81 7.58 -9.67
CA PRO A 63 9.37 7.47 -8.30
C PRO A 63 10.03 8.55 -7.44
N ILE A 64 9.23 9.25 -6.65
CA ILE A 64 9.70 10.29 -5.72
C ILE A 64 9.74 9.68 -4.33
N TYR A 65 10.93 9.69 -3.71
CA TYR A 65 11.14 9.19 -2.36
C TYR A 65 11.21 10.33 -1.35
N PRO A 66 10.76 10.13 -0.11
CA PRO A 66 10.94 11.10 0.95
C PRO A 66 12.44 11.39 1.18
N ALA A 67 12.87 12.59 0.82
CA ALA A 67 14.26 13.00 0.98
C ALA A 67 14.54 13.53 2.39
N THR A 68 15.80 13.45 2.82
CA THR A 68 16.31 14.07 4.04
C THR A 68 17.39 15.10 3.69
N ALA A 69 17.89 15.85 4.69
CA ALA A 69 18.95 16.85 4.46
C ALA A 69 20.26 16.25 3.89
N LYS A 70 20.49 14.93 4.11
CA LYS A 70 21.72 14.25 3.70
C LYS A 70 21.52 13.23 2.58
N LEU A 71 20.28 12.87 2.26
CA LEU A 71 19.95 11.84 1.28
C LEU A 71 18.80 12.33 0.41
N ASP A 72 19.10 12.59 -0.84
CA ASP A 72 18.12 13.04 -1.83
C ASP A 72 17.34 11.87 -2.46
N SER A 73 16.24 12.18 -3.13
CA SER A 73 15.35 11.20 -3.77
C SER A 73 16.09 10.40 -4.86
N VAL A 74 17.04 10.98 -5.57
CA VAL A 74 17.79 10.31 -6.64
C VAL A 74 18.75 9.26 -6.07
N ALA A 75 19.44 9.60 -4.97
CA ALA A 75 20.32 8.65 -4.29
C ALA A 75 19.52 7.46 -3.73
N ILE A 76 18.33 7.71 -3.16
CA ILE A 76 17.43 6.63 -2.71
C ILE A 76 16.98 5.79 -3.90
N ALA A 77 16.56 6.39 -5.01
CA ALA A 77 16.15 5.67 -6.22
C ALA A 77 17.26 4.74 -6.74
N ARG A 78 18.51 5.23 -6.77
CA ARG A 78 19.66 4.43 -7.18
C ARG A 78 19.89 3.24 -6.24
N SER A 79 19.85 3.47 -4.93
CA SER A 79 20.00 2.41 -3.93
C SER A 79 18.90 1.35 -4.03
N VAL A 80 17.65 1.78 -4.23
CA VAL A 80 16.52 0.85 -4.42
C VAL A 80 16.70 0.01 -5.67
N ARG A 81 17.13 0.61 -6.78
CA ARG A 81 17.41 -0.13 -8.03
C ARG A 81 18.46 -1.20 -7.83
N MET A 82 19.59 -0.84 -7.21
CA MET A 82 20.66 -1.80 -6.89
C MET A 82 20.16 -2.93 -5.97
N ALA A 83 19.36 -2.59 -4.96
CA ALA A 83 18.79 -3.59 -4.05
C ALA A 83 17.86 -4.56 -4.79
N LEU A 84 17.01 -4.07 -5.69
CA LEU A 84 16.09 -4.91 -6.48
C LEU A 84 16.85 -5.86 -7.44
N ASP A 85 18.00 -5.43 -7.97
CA ASP A 85 18.79 -6.24 -8.88
C ASP A 85 19.47 -7.44 -8.18
N ILE A 86 19.69 -7.36 -6.86
CA ILE A 86 20.37 -8.39 -6.06
C ILE A 86 19.47 -9.12 -5.07
N ALA A 87 18.24 -8.59 -4.82
CA ALA A 87 17.32 -9.18 -3.86
C ALA A 87 16.78 -10.53 -4.35
N ASP A 88 16.81 -11.51 -3.45
CA ASP A 88 16.06 -12.75 -3.67
C ASP A 88 14.58 -12.52 -3.34
N LEU A 89 13.75 -12.53 -4.37
CA LEU A 89 12.32 -12.28 -4.32
C LEU A 89 11.51 -13.42 -4.98
N ASP A 90 12.12 -14.60 -5.07
CA ASP A 90 11.47 -15.74 -5.74
C ASP A 90 10.46 -16.45 -4.85
N ASP A 91 10.58 -16.29 -3.53
CA ASP A 91 9.59 -16.81 -2.56
C ASP A 91 8.46 -15.79 -2.36
N ASP A 92 7.38 -15.98 -3.11
CA ASP A 92 6.22 -15.08 -3.04
C ASP A 92 5.34 -15.43 -1.83
N PRO A 93 5.05 -14.48 -0.92
CA PRO A 93 4.23 -14.73 0.25
C PRO A 93 2.76 -15.03 -0.07
N LEU A 94 2.26 -14.66 -1.26
CA LEU A 94 0.90 -14.99 -1.67
C LEU A 94 0.86 -16.35 -2.39
N PRO A 95 -0.14 -17.19 -2.12
CA PRO A 95 -0.34 -18.44 -2.85
C PRO A 95 -0.49 -18.21 -4.37
N ALA A 96 0.16 -19.04 -5.18
CA ALA A 96 0.09 -18.93 -6.65
C ALA A 96 -1.35 -18.99 -7.18
N SER A 97 -2.23 -19.75 -6.55
CA SER A 97 -3.65 -19.80 -6.90
C SER A 97 -4.36 -18.47 -6.69
N LEU A 98 -4.01 -17.73 -5.64
CA LEU A 98 -4.56 -16.40 -5.37
C LEU A 98 -4.05 -15.39 -6.39
N LEU A 99 -2.76 -15.43 -6.72
CA LEU A 99 -2.18 -14.57 -7.76
C LEU A 99 -2.90 -14.76 -9.09
N ALA A 100 -3.13 -16.02 -9.50
CA ALA A 100 -3.83 -16.34 -10.74
C ALA A 100 -5.30 -15.89 -10.71
N ASP A 101 -6.04 -16.18 -9.63
CA ASP A 101 -7.46 -15.81 -9.49
C ASP A 101 -7.70 -14.30 -9.53
N LYS A 102 -6.79 -13.53 -8.95
CA LYS A 102 -6.88 -12.06 -8.88
C LYS A 102 -6.10 -11.33 -9.98
N ALA A 103 -5.48 -12.06 -10.89
CA ALA A 103 -4.61 -11.53 -11.94
C ALA A 103 -3.55 -10.55 -11.36
N LEU A 104 -2.91 -10.93 -10.26
CA LEU A 104 -1.89 -10.14 -9.59
C LEU A 104 -0.50 -10.54 -10.10
N PRO A 105 0.42 -9.58 -10.23
CA PRO A 105 1.82 -9.85 -10.53
C PRO A 105 2.50 -10.53 -9.34
N SER A 106 3.64 -11.17 -9.56
CA SER A 106 4.50 -11.64 -8.49
C SER A 106 5.01 -10.48 -7.63
N LEU A 107 5.51 -10.77 -6.41
CA LEU A 107 6.12 -9.75 -5.56
C LEU A 107 7.32 -9.08 -6.25
N ARG A 108 8.19 -9.86 -6.88
CA ARG A 108 9.31 -9.37 -7.68
C ARG A 108 8.84 -8.39 -8.75
N GLU A 109 7.88 -8.79 -9.55
CA GLU A 109 7.34 -7.97 -10.63
C GLU A 109 6.68 -6.69 -10.09
N ALA A 110 5.87 -6.78 -9.04
CA ALA A 110 5.23 -5.61 -8.44
C ALA A 110 6.24 -4.59 -7.89
N LEU A 111 7.32 -5.05 -7.25
CA LEU A 111 8.38 -4.17 -6.78
C LEU A 111 9.14 -3.52 -7.94
N HIS A 112 9.40 -4.25 -9.03
CA HIS A 112 9.98 -3.65 -10.22
C HIS A 112 9.05 -2.60 -10.83
N LEU A 113 7.76 -2.92 -11.02
CA LEU A 113 6.78 -2.01 -11.61
C LEU A 113 6.56 -0.73 -10.78
N VAL A 114 6.61 -0.80 -9.44
CA VAL A 114 6.41 0.39 -8.61
C VAL A 114 7.64 1.29 -8.56
N HIS A 115 8.84 0.72 -8.72
CA HIS A 115 10.10 1.45 -8.64
C HIS A 115 10.72 1.79 -9.99
N ARG A 116 10.27 1.13 -11.06
CA ARG A 116 10.69 1.36 -12.46
C ARG A 116 9.46 1.34 -13.39
N PRO A 117 8.44 2.17 -13.14
CA PRO A 117 7.23 2.14 -13.95
C PRO A 117 7.48 2.75 -15.34
N GLU A 118 7.00 2.08 -16.36
CA GLU A 118 6.97 2.61 -17.74
C GLU A 118 5.65 3.35 -18.02
N SER A 119 4.60 2.99 -17.27
CA SER A 119 3.26 3.54 -17.43
C SER A 119 2.52 3.71 -16.10
N TRP A 120 1.45 4.51 -16.11
CA TRP A 120 0.51 4.58 -14.98
C TRP A 120 -0.24 3.27 -14.73
N ALA A 121 -0.36 2.42 -15.75
CA ALA A 121 -0.93 1.09 -15.59
C ALA A 121 -0.04 0.21 -14.71
N ASP A 122 1.29 0.27 -14.89
CA ASP A 122 2.26 -0.45 -14.06
C ASP A 122 2.18 -0.03 -12.60
N VAL A 123 2.12 1.29 -12.36
CA VAL A 123 1.94 1.84 -11.02
C VAL A 123 0.66 1.32 -10.37
N SER A 124 -0.44 1.28 -11.14
CA SER A 124 -1.73 0.80 -10.65
C SER A 124 -1.69 -0.69 -10.31
N LEU A 125 -1.11 -1.51 -11.20
CA LEU A 125 -0.98 -2.95 -11.04
C LEU A 125 -0.09 -3.30 -9.82
N ALA A 126 1.06 -2.64 -9.71
CA ALA A 126 1.95 -2.81 -8.57
C ALA A 126 1.28 -2.45 -7.24
N ARG A 127 0.60 -1.30 -7.20
CA ARG A 127 -0.15 -0.88 -6.00
C ARG A 127 -1.28 -1.82 -5.63
N GLN A 128 -1.96 -2.38 -6.62
CA GLN A 128 -2.99 -3.39 -6.37
C GLN A 128 -2.38 -4.61 -5.68
N ARG A 129 -1.25 -5.13 -6.19
CA ARG A 129 -0.55 -6.25 -5.58
C ARG A 129 -0.12 -5.95 -4.14
N LEU A 130 0.52 -4.82 -3.89
CA LEU A 130 1.00 -4.44 -2.54
C LEU A 130 -0.16 -4.25 -1.53
N LYS A 131 -1.31 -3.73 -1.97
CA LYS A 131 -2.52 -3.69 -1.12
C LYS A 131 -3.01 -5.09 -0.76
N TRP A 132 -2.91 -6.04 -1.70
CA TRP A 132 -3.26 -7.44 -1.43
C TRP A 132 -2.32 -8.06 -0.42
N ASP A 133 -1.02 -7.78 -0.46
CA ASP A 133 -0.05 -8.26 0.53
C ASP A 133 -0.43 -7.80 1.94
N GLU A 134 -0.64 -6.49 2.12
CA GLU A 134 -1.03 -5.94 3.42
C GLU A 134 -2.33 -6.53 3.94
N ALA A 135 -3.36 -6.63 3.08
CA ALA A 135 -4.65 -7.17 3.46
C ALA A 135 -4.56 -8.67 3.78
N PHE A 136 -3.82 -9.45 2.99
CA PHE A 136 -3.67 -10.88 3.17
C PHE A 136 -2.96 -11.21 4.49
N VAL A 137 -1.83 -10.56 4.77
CA VAL A 137 -1.09 -10.77 6.02
C VAL A 137 -1.99 -10.47 7.22
N LEU A 138 -2.72 -9.36 7.20
CA LEU A 138 -3.66 -9.02 8.26
C LEU A 138 -4.74 -10.10 8.43
N GLN A 139 -5.34 -10.56 7.32
CA GLN A 139 -6.40 -11.59 7.38
C GLN A 139 -5.87 -12.94 7.86
N VAL A 140 -4.64 -13.31 7.49
CA VAL A 140 -4.00 -14.53 8.00
C VAL A 140 -3.79 -14.44 9.51
N VAL A 141 -3.28 -13.32 10.01
CA VAL A 141 -3.10 -13.13 11.47
C VAL A 141 -4.43 -13.19 12.20
N LEU A 142 -5.49 -12.56 11.68
CA LEU A 142 -6.82 -12.60 12.27
C LEU A 142 -7.42 -14.01 12.25
N ALA A 143 -7.25 -14.73 11.14
CA ALA A 143 -7.70 -16.12 11.01
C ALA A 143 -6.98 -17.07 11.99
N GLN A 144 -5.65 -16.91 12.15
CA GLN A 144 -4.86 -17.65 13.13
C GLN A 144 -5.33 -17.40 14.56
N ARG A 145 -5.57 -16.11 14.90
CA ARG A 145 -6.12 -15.74 16.22
C ARG A 145 -7.49 -16.36 16.46
N ARG A 146 -8.37 -16.30 15.45
CA ARG A 146 -9.68 -16.93 15.53
C ARG A 146 -9.58 -18.45 15.72
N ALA A 147 -8.73 -19.11 14.95
CA ALA A 147 -8.49 -20.55 15.09
C ALA A 147 -7.98 -20.92 16.49
N ALA A 148 -7.06 -20.12 17.05
CA ALA A 148 -6.54 -20.32 18.40
C ALA A 148 -7.65 -20.15 19.46
N LEU A 149 -8.54 -19.19 19.29
CA LEU A 149 -9.67 -18.98 20.21
C LEU A 149 -10.67 -20.12 20.14
N VAL A 150 -11.02 -20.57 18.93
CA VAL A 150 -11.94 -21.73 18.73
C VAL A 150 -11.34 -23.03 19.27
N ALA A 151 -10.00 -23.18 19.25
CA ALA A 151 -9.32 -24.33 19.84
C ALA A 151 -9.30 -24.33 21.39
N MET A 152 -9.69 -23.24 22.04
CA MET A 152 -9.80 -23.20 23.49
C MET A 152 -11.06 -23.94 23.94
N PRO A 153 -11.01 -24.78 25.01
CA PRO A 153 -12.17 -25.44 25.50
C PRO A 153 -13.15 -24.45 26.13
N GLY A 154 -14.41 -24.55 25.77
CA GLY A 154 -15.54 -23.86 26.36
C GLY A 154 -16.44 -24.77 27.17
N VAL A 155 -17.31 -24.20 27.96
CA VAL A 155 -18.38 -24.96 28.63
C VAL A 155 -19.68 -24.77 27.86
N PRO A 156 -20.20 -25.79 27.18
CA PRO A 156 -21.47 -25.70 26.48
C PRO A 156 -22.61 -25.24 27.37
N ARG A 157 -23.38 -24.28 26.91
CA ARG A 157 -24.54 -23.71 27.61
C ARG A 157 -25.78 -23.80 26.71
N PRO A 158 -26.25 -25.00 26.40
CA PRO A 158 -27.43 -25.18 25.57
C PRO A 158 -28.67 -24.58 26.27
N GLY A 159 -29.50 -23.94 25.47
CA GLY A 159 -30.77 -23.39 25.93
C GLY A 159 -31.68 -24.55 26.43
N ARG A 160 -32.51 -24.25 27.41
CA ARG A 160 -33.52 -25.18 27.92
C ARG A 160 -34.91 -24.66 27.57
N ALA A 161 -35.71 -25.46 26.91
CA ALA A 161 -37.12 -25.12 26.67
C ALA A 161 -37.87 -24.88 27.98
N GLY A 162 -38.63 -23.81 28.04
CA GLY A 162 -39.31 -23.34 29.26
C GLY A 162 -38.36 -22.75 30.31
N GLY A 163 -37.12 -22.42 29.95
CA GLY A 163 -36.12 -21.83 30.84
C GLY A 163 -36.25 -20.33 31.00
N ILE A 164 -35.24 -19.72 31.61
CA ILE A 164 -35.20 -18.30 31.92
C ILE A 164 -35.30 -17.43 30.65
N HIS A 165 -34.70 -17.86 29.54
CA HIS A 165 -34.78 -17.17 28.25
C HIS A 165 -36.22 -17.05 27.75
N ASP A 166 -36.97 -18.15 27.76
CA ASP A 166 -38.36 -18.14 27.30
C ASP A 166 -39.25 -17.31 28.25
N ALA A 167 -39.01 -17.41 29.57
CA ALA A 167 -39.69 -16.57 30.53
C ALA A 167 -39.40 -15.06 30.33
N LEU A 168 -38.16 -14.70 29.99
CA LEU A 168 -37.81 -13.32 29.69
C LEU A 168 -38.53 -12.85 28.42
N LEU A 169 -38.49 -13.63 27.36
CA LEU A 169 -39.18 -13.28 26.11
C LEU A 169 -40.67 -13.06 26.30
N ALA A 170 -41.30 -13.86 27.14
CA ALA A 170 -42.73 -13.74 27.47
C ALA A 170 -43.09 -12.48 28.25
N GLN A 171 -42.11 -11.90 28.95
CA GLN A 171 -42.29 -10.66 29.73
C GLN A 171 -41.96 -9.38 28.97
N LEU A 172 -41.40 -9.46 27.74
CA LEU A 172 -41.09 -8.28 26.98
C LEU A 172 -42.35 -7.51 26.60
N PRO A 173 -42.39 -6.20 26.78
CA PRO A 173 -43.55 -5.37 26.42
C PRO A 173 -43.66 -5.10 24.90
N PHE A 174 -42.82 -5.75 24.11
CA PHE A 174 -42.78 -5.65 22.64
C PHE A 174 -42.42 -6.98 22.00
N THR A 175 -42.69 -7.12 20.72
CA THR A 175 -42.27 -8.29 19.94
C THR A 175 -40.92 -8.03 19.32
N LEU A 176 -39.99 -9.03 19.41
CA LEU A 176 -38.69 -8.94 18.74
C LEU A 176 -38.85 -8.84 17.22
N THR A 177 -38.03 -8.02 16.60
CA THR A 177 -37.93 -7.94 15.14
C THR A 177 -37.37 -9.25 14.55
N GLY A 178 -37.54 -9.49 13.25
CA GLY A 178 -36.97 -10.64 12.55
C GLY A 178 -35.47 -10.78 12.77
N GLY A 179 -34.70 -9.69 12.59
CA GLY A 179 -33.25 -9.68 12.79
C GLY A 179 -32.82 -9.93 14.24
N GLN A 180 -33.57 -9.46 15.24
CA GLN A 180 -33.29 -9.76 16.65
C GLN A 180 -33.50 -11.26 16.97
N ARG A 181 -34.52 -11.89 16.38
CA ARG A 181 -34.73 -13.33 16.54
C ARG A 181 -33.62 -14.14 15.88
N GLU A 182 -33.30 -13.83 14.64
CA GLU A 182 -32.23 -14.49 13.89
C GLU A 182 -30.88 -14.43 14.63
N ILE A 183 -30.49 -13.25 15.12
CA ILE A 183 -29.28 -13.11 15.94
C ILE A 183 -29.38 -13.88 17.25
N GLY A 184 -30.53 -13.92 17.89
CA GLY A 184 -30.78 -14.70 19.10
C GLY A 184 -30.55 -16.20 18.89
N GLU A 185 -31.04 -16.74 17.78
CA GLU A 185 -30.83 -18.14 17.39
C GLU A 185 -29.35 -18.45 17.13
N VAL A 186 -28.63 -17.55 16.42
CA VAL A 186 -27.18 -17.69 16.18
C VAL A 186 -26.41 -17.71 17.49
N LEU A 187 -26.71 -16.78 18.41
CA LEU A 187 -26.06 -16.70 19.71
C LEU A 187 -26.36 -17.97 20.56
N ALA A 188 -27.59 -18.46 20.55
CA ALA A 188 -27.97 -19.65 21.27
C ALA A 188 -27.22 -20.91 20.73
N ALA A 189 -27.06 -21.01 19.41
CA ALA A 189 -26.29 -22.09 18.79
C ALA A 189 -24.81 -22.01 19.19
N GLU A 190 -24.18 -20.86 19.13
CA GLU A 190 -22.77 -20.69 19.52
C GLU A 190 -22.53 -20.90 21.03
N LEU A 191 -23.48 -20.55 21.88
CA LEU A 191 -23.38 -20.83 23.31
C LEU A 191 -23.50 -22.31 23.65
N ALA A 192 -24.11 -23.10 22.76
CA ALA A 192 -24.24 -24.55 22.93
C ALA A 192 -22.97 -25.32 22.48
N ASP A 193 -22.03 -24.66 21.79
CA ASP A 193 -20.77 -25.24 21.35
C ASP A 193 -19.77 -25.42 22.50
N ASP A 194 -18.77 -26.27 22.28
CA ASP A 194 -17.71 -26.61 23.24
C ASP A 194 -16.52 -25.67 23.22
N HIS A 195 -16.64 -24.55 22.50
CA HIS A 195 -15.63 -23.50 22.40
C HIS A 195 -16.19 -22.12 22.83
N PRO A 196 -15.33 -21.16 23.23
CA PRO A 196 -15.78 -19.83 23.64
C PRO A 196 -16.44 -19.07 22.50
N MET A 197 -17.60 -18.47 22.75
CA MET A 197 -18.22 -17.54 21.84
C MET A 197 -17.47 -16.19 21.84
N HIS A 198 -17.11 -15.70 20.65
CA HIS A 198 -16.52 -14.37 20.46
C HIS A 198 -17.36 -13.55 19.48
N ARG A 199 -18.13 -12.63 20.02
CA ARG A 199 -18.95 -11.67 19.27
C ARG A 199 -18.77 -10.26 19.82
N LEU A 200 -18.80 -9.28 18.94
CA LEU A 200 -18.86 -7.84 19.23
C LEU A 200 -20.20 -7.29 18.79
#